data_9f513c679b0d55f57c4682373407b95c
#
_entry.id   9f513c679b0d55f57c4682373407b95c
#
_cell.length_a   1.000
_cell.length_b   1.000
_cell.length_c   1.000
_cell.angle_alpha   90.00
_cell.angle_beta   90.00
_cell.angle_gamma   90.00
#
_symmetry.space_group_name_H-M   'P 1'
#
loop_
_entity.id
_entity.type
_entity.pdbx_description
1 polymer ?
#
loop_
_entity_poly.entity_id
_entity_poly.type
_entity_poly.pdbx_seq_one_letter_code
_entity_poly.pdbx_strand_id
1 'polypeptide(L)'
;MSDKTCSNIHEGHRKRLRESYIKSNGSDALRDHQLLELLLFYAIPRRDVNPLAHRLVNRFGSLRGVLEASFSELAEEGVSQSTAILIKLVGDINFRAKIADAAGKQLKNTYDAMDFCSALIAEEREEVCLAVCLNAKSAVTYSEIVGRGNSSETPFSLRRIVEIALAQKSNAIIIAHNHPSGDPKPSVLDIENTRRLRLLLNEVGIDMQEHIIVCSSACYAIVRGYSRSTEHCGSTSDTAQKTCTEKEHVRITVSNSGA
;
A
#
# COMPACT_ATOMS: atom_id res chain seq x y z
N MET A 1 -1.61 55.50 -10.80
CA MET A 1 -1.31 54.58 -11.90
C MET A 1 -0.49 53.47 -11.31
N SER A 2 -1.12 52.44 -10.88
CA SER A 2 -0.39 51.29 -10.28
C SER A 2 -1.26 50.06 -10.29
N ASP A 3 -0.64 48.93 -10.55
CA ASP A 3 -1.05 47.55 -10.25
C ASP A 3 -2.26 46.96 -10.97
N LYS A 4 -2.18 46.84 -12.28
CA LYS A 4 -3.05 45.92 -13.04
C LYS A 4 -2.32 44.76 -13.76
N THR A 5 -1.02 44.57 -13.56
CA THR A 5 -0.21 43.63 -14.36
C THR A 5 0.05 42.28 -13.71
N CYS A 6 -0.24 42.08 -12.41
CA CYS A 6 0.12 40.86 -11.72
C CYS A 6 -0.97 39.74 -11.74
N SER A 7 -2.24 40.10 -12.00
CA SER A 7 -3.36 39.15 -11.97
C SER A 7 -3.50 38.27 -13.24
N ASN A 8 -2.94 38.68 -14.37
CA ASN A 8 -3.14 37.97 -15.64
C ASN A 8 -2.18 36.82 -15.90
N ILE A 9 -1.05 36.75 -15.23
CA ILE A 9 -0.04 35.68 -15.49
C ILE A 9 -0.51 34.32 -14.92
N HIS A 10 -1.10 34.36 -13.74
CA HIS A 10 -1.56 33.15 -13.05
C HIS A 10 -2.84 32.55 -13.64
N GLU A 11 -3.78 33.39 -14.09
CA GLU A 11 -5.01 32.93 -14.74
C GLU A 11 -4.73 32.27 -16.09
N GLY A 12 -3.83 32.81 -16.87
CA GLY A 12 -3.34 32.20 -18.11
C GLY A 12 -2.61 30.88 -17.87
N HIS A 13 -1.88 30.76 -16.77
CA HIS A 13 -1.16 29.51 -16.43
C HIS A 13 -2.15 28.38 -16.10
N ARG A 14 -3.12 28.61 -15.24
CA ARG A 14 -4.15 27.60 -14.90
C ARG A 14 -4.90 27.11 -16.15
N LYS A 15 -5.26 28.01 -17.05
CA LYS A 15 -5.93 27.66 -18.30
C LYS A 15 -5.03 26.78 -19.18
N ARG A 16 -3.78 27.20 -19.39
CA ARG A 16 -2.82 26.45 -20.21
C ARG A 16 -2.56 25.05 -19.64
N LEU A 17 -2.42 24.90 -18.32
CA LEU A 17 -2.16 23.61 -17.70
C LEU A 17 -3.34 22.64 -17.86
N ARG A 18 -4.58 23.14 -17.68
CA ARG A 18 -5.81 22.36 -17.96
C ARG A 18 -5.92 21.95 -19.42
N GLU A 19 -5.63 22.88 -20.34
CA GLU A 19 -5.63 22.59 -21.78
C GLU A 19 -4.57 21.57 -22.15
N SER A 20 -3.39 21.62 -21.54
CA SER A 20 -2.33 20.63 -21.74
C SER A 20 -2.79 19.24 -21.28
N TYR A 21 -3.40 19.13 -20.11
CA TYR A 21 -3.95 17.88 -19.59
C TYR A 21 -5.01 17.27 -20.52
N ILE A 22 -5.92 18.11 -21.02
CA ILE A 22 -6.99 17.69 -21.96
C ILE A 22 -6.37 17.24 -23.30
N LYS A 23 -5.44 17.99 -23.84
CA LYS A 23 -4.80 17.68 -25.14
C LYS A 23 -3.98 16.39 -25.11
N SER A 24 -3.31 16.11 -24.00
CA SER A 24 -2.57 14.87 -23.82
C SER A 24 -3.44 13.66 -23.43
N ASN A 25 -4.75 13.86 -23.27
CA ASN A 25 -5.69 12.84 -22.81
C ASN A 25 -5.27 12.22 -21.46
N GLY A 26 -4.67 13.02 -20.60
CA GLY A 26 -4.26 12.58 -19.26
C GLY A 26 -2.93 13.18 -18.77
N SER A 27 -2.24 12.41 -17.95
CA SER A 27 -1.06 12.88 -17.21
C SER A 27 0.26 12.81 -17.97
N ASP A 28 0.36 12.10 -19.09
CA ASP A 28 1.62 11.73 -19.76
C ASP A 28 2.51 12.92 -20.14
N ALA A 29 1.90 14.09 -20.40
CA ALA A 29 2.64 15.30 -20.74
C ALA A 29 2.98 16.19 -19.52
N LEU A 30 2.60 15.78 -18.30
CA LEU A 30 2.74 16.58 -17.10
C LEU A 30 3.71 15.96 -16.10
N ARG A 31 4.51 16.79 -15.46
CA ARG A 31 5.38 16.39 -14.36
C ARG A 31 4.58 16.30 -13.06
N ASP A 32 5.09 15.59 -12.05
CA ASP A 32 4.46 15.39 -10.74
C ASP A 32 3.94 16.68 -10.11
N HIS A 33 4.76 17.75 -10.06
CA HIS A 33 4.34 19.04 -9.50
C HIS A 33 3.20 19.67 -10.30
N GLN A 34 3.12 19.46 -11.62
CA GLN A 34 2.05 19.98 -12.46
C GLN A 34 0.73 19.23 -12.26
N LEU A 35 0.80 17.91 -12.03
CA LEU A 35 -0.38 17.11 -11.65
C LEU A 35 -0.90 17.54 -10.28
N LEU A 36 0.01 17.71 -9.31
CA LEU A 36 -0.35 18.22 -7.99
C LEU A 36 -0.94 19.64 -8.08
N GLU A 37 -0.36 20.51 -8.91
CA GLU A 37 -0.86 21.86 -9.15
C GLU A 37 -2.30 21.86 -9.71
N LEU A 38 -2.59 20.98 -10.67
CA LEU A 38 -3.95 20.80 -11.18
C LEU A 38 -4.93 20.40 -10.08
N LEU A 39 -4.55 19.47 -9.21
CA LEU A 39 -5.36 19.06 -8.06
C LEU A 39 -5.60 20.25 -7.11
N LEU A 40 -4.54 20.99 -6.79
CA LEU A 40 -4.60 22.15 -5.89
C LEU A 40 -5.44 23.30 -6.46
N PHE A 41 -5.63 23.40 -7.78
CA PHE A 41 -6.52 24.40 -8.37
C PHE A 41 -7.97 24.27 -7.89
N TYR A 42 -8.41 23.08 -7.54
CA TYR A 42 -9.77 22.84 -7.05
C TYR A 42 -9.91 23.15 -5.56
N ALA A 43 -8.84 22.96 -4.78
CA ALA A 43 -8.85 23.22 -3.34
C ALA A 43 -8.51 24.69 -3.00
N ILE A 44 -7.66 25.32 -3.81
CA ILE A 44 -7.13 26.67 -3.56
C ILE A 44 -7.45 27.57 -4.77
N PRO A 45 -8.67 28.14 -4.85
CA PRO A 45 -9.04 29.02 -5.95
C PRO A 45 -8.27 30.36 -5.87
N ARG A 46 -8.01 30.97 -7.01
CA ARG A 46 -7.49 32.35 -7.16
C ARG A 46 -6.08 32.61 -6.61
N ARG A 47 -5.35 31.62 -6.11
CA ARG A 47 -3.97 31.78 -5.63
C ARG A 47 -3.01 31.02 -6.52
N ASP A 48 -1.79 31.51 -6.64
CA ASP A 48 -0.71 30.73 -7.23
C ASP A 48 -0.35 29.55 -6.32
N VAL A 49 -0.51 28.33 -6.83
CA VAL A 49 -0.23 27.09 -6.11
C VAL A 49 1.02 26.39 -6.63
N ASN A 50 1.66 26.93 -7.68
CA ASN A 50 2.87 26.34 -8.25
C ASN A 50 4.01 26.25 -7.22
N PRO A 51 4.32 27.31 -6.41
CA PRO A 51 5.35 27.21 -5.37
C PRO A 51 5.00 26.17 -4.29
N LEU A 52 3.72 26.00 -3.95
CA LEU A 52 3.27 25.00 -2.99
C LEU A 52 3.45 23.59 -3.57
N ALA A 53 3.05 23.35 -4.81
CA ALA A 53 3.21 22.07 -5.47
C ALA A 53 4.69 21.62 -5.53
N HIS A 54 5.58 22.56 -5.90
CA HIS A 54 7.02 22.29 -5.90
C HIS A 54 7.56 21.96 -4.49
N ARG A 55 7.18 22.73 -3.46
CA ARG A 55 7.62 22.45 -2.08
C ARG A 55 7.17 21.08 -1.62
N LEU A 56 5.90 20.73 -1.85
CA LEU A 56 5.35 19.43 -1.44
C LEU A 56 6.08 18.27 -2.13
N VAL A 57 6.26 18.34 -3.46
CA VAL A 57 6.99 17.28 -4.19
C VAL A 57 8.44 17.19 -3.73
N ASN A 58 9.12 18.32 -3.50
CA ASN A 58 10.49 18.32 -3.00
C ASN A 58 10.59 17.77 -1.56
N ARG A 59 9.65 18.13 -0.68
CA ARG A 59 9.63 17.67 0.72
C ARG A 59 9.37 16.18 0.84
N PHE A 60 8.45 15.65 0.03
CA PHE A 60 8.01 14.26 0.10
C PHE A 60 8.63 13.35 -0.96
N GLY A 61 9.46 13.90 -1.85
CA GLY A 61 10.25 13.17 -2.85
C GLY A 61 9.51 12.76 -4.12
N SER A 62 8.18 12.67 -4.10
CA SER A 62 7.34 12.28 -5.25
C SER A 62 5.89 12.70 -5.05
N LEU A 63 5.09 12.65 -6.11
CA LEU A 63 3.64 12.84 -6.02
C LEU A 63 3.01 11.80 -5.07
N ARG A 64 3.44 10.56 -5.15
CA ARG A 64 3.01 9.49 -4.23
C ARG A 64 3.30 9.86 -2.78
N GLY A 65 4.52 10.31 -2.49
CA GLY A 65 4.88 10.74 -1.15
C GLY A 65 4.02 11.88 -0.60
N VAL A 66 3.53 12.77 -1.47
CA VAL A 66 2.56 13.82 -1.09
C VAL A 66 1.19 13.22 -0.75
N LEU A 67 0.71 12.23 -1.52
CA LEU A 67 -0.58 11.57 -1.27
C LEU A 67 -0.56 10.73 0.03
N GLU A 68 0.60 10.20 0.39
CA GLU A 68 0.81 9.39 1.60
C GLU A 68 1.10 10.23 2.85
N ALA A 69 1.56 11.48 2.70
CA ALA A 69 1.89 12.36 3.83
C ALA A 69 0.76 12.47 4.85
N SER A 70 1.11 12.52 6.12
CA SER A 70 0.14 12.69 7.21
C SER A 70 -0.48 14.09 7.22
N PHE A 71 -1.61 14.24 7.89
CA PHE A 71 -2.26 15.56 8.04
C PHE A 71 -1.35 16.58 8.75
N SER A 72 -0.54 16.12 9.72
CA SER A 72 0.43 16.97 10.44
C SER A 72 1.54 17.45 9.54
N GLU A 73 2.15 16.56 8.75
CA GLU A 73 3.21 16.92 7.81
C GLU A 73 2.72 17.89 6.73
N LEU A 74 1.52 17.66 6.19
CA LEU A 74 0.90 18.59 5.23
C LEU A 74 0.63 19.95 5.86
N ALA A 75 0.20 19.99 7.13
CA ALA A 75 -0.04 21.24 7.85
C ALA A 75 1.25 22.04 8.10
N GLU A 76 2.37 21.36 8.38
CA GLU A 76 3.70 21.98 8.50
C GLU A 76 4.11 22.73 7.22
N GLU A 77 3.71 22.23 6.06
CA GLU A 77 3.93 22.88 4.75
C GLU A 77 2.91 23.97 4.42
N GLY A 78 2.04 24.30 5.34
CA GLY A 78 1.02 25.36 5.18
C GLY A 78 -0.20 24.92 4.37
N VAL A 79 -0.43 23.62 4.23
CA VAL A 79 -1.62 23.06 3.58
C VAL A 79 -2.82 23.16 4.55
N SER A 80 -3.93 23.76 4.10
CA SER A 80 -5.15 23.81 4.91
C SER A 80 -5.76 22.41 5.09
N GLN A 81 -6.53 22.23 6.16
CA GLN A 81 -7.20 20.96 6.45
C GLN A 81 -8.05 20.44 5.26
N SER A 82 -8.83 21.33 4.62
CA SER A 82 -9.65 20.96 3.46
C SER A 82 -8.81 20.51 2.26
N THR A 83 -7.67 21.16 2.04
CA THR A 83 -6.73 20.79 0.97
C THR A 83 -6.03 19.44 1.31
N ALA A 84 -5.65 19.25 2.57
CA ALA A 84 -5.07 17.99 3.02
C ALA A 84 -6.06 16.82 2.87
N ILE A 85 -7.35 17.04 3.19
CA ILE A 85 -8.41 16.03 2.96
C ILE A 85 -8.48 15.67 1.47
N LEU A 86 -8.47 16.66 0.56
CA LEU A 86 -8.51 16.37 -0.88
C LEU A 86 -7.29 15.55 -1.33
N ILE A 87 -6.09 15.90 -0.89
CA ILE A 87 -4.85 15.16 -1.20
C ILE A 87 -4.98 13.70 -0.71
N LYS A 88 -5.35 13.50 0.55
CA LYS A 88 -5.53 12.16 1.14
C LYS A 88 -6.60 11.34 0.42
N LEU A 89 -7.73 11.98 0.10
CA LEU A 89 -8.85 11.33 -0.60
C LEU A 89 -8.42 10.79 -1.97
N VAL A 90 -7.59 11.52 -2.72
CA VAL A 90 -7.05 11.03 -4.01
C VAL A 90 -6.16 9.80 -3.79
N GLY A 91 -5.33 9.80 -2.75
CA GLY A 91 -4.53 8.63 -2.35
C GLY A 91 -5.42 7.41 -2.02
N ASP A 92 -6.44 7.60 -1.20
CA ASP A 92 -7.37 6.54 -0.80
C ASP A 92 -8.17 5.99 -1.99
N ILE A 93 -8.64 6.84 -2.91
CA ILE A 93 -9.33 6.43 -4.13
C ILE A 93 -8.40 5.58 -5.01
N ASN A 94 -7.17 6.05 -5.23
CA ASN A 94 -6.19 5.32 -6.03
C ASN A 94 -5.87 3.94 -5.42
N PHE A 95 -5.71 3.86 -4.10
CA PHE A 95 -5.48 2.61 -3.41
C PHE A 95 -6.67 1.65 -3.55
N ARG A 96 -7.91 2.14 -3.36
CA ARG A 96 -9.12 1.32 -3.53
C ARG A 96 -9.31 0.84 -4.97
N ALA A 97 -8.97 1.66 -5.96
CA ALA A 97 -8.98 1.25 -7.36
C ALA A 97 -8.01 0.10 -7.62
N LYS A 98 -6.77 0.19 -7.13
CA LYS A 98 -5.79 -0.90 -7.23
C LYS A 98 -6.27 -2.21 -6.60
N ILE A 99 -6.93 -2.13 -5.44
CA ILE A 99 -7.52 -3.31 -4.79
C ILE A 99 -8.66 -3.89 -5.64
N ALA A 100 -9.53 -3.05 -6.20
CA ALA A 100 -10.65 -3.50 -7.04
C ALA A 100 -10.16 -4.21 -8.32
N ASP A 101 -9.14 -3.68 -8.97
CA ASP A 101 -8.51 -4.29 -10.15
C ASP A 101 -7.86 -5.65 -9.83
N ALA A 102 -7.53 -5.87 -8.58
CA ALA A 102 -6.93 -7.10 -8.09
C ALA A 102 -7.95 -8.22 -7.80
N ALA A 103 -9.24 -7.92 -7.79
CA ALA A 103 -10.30 -8.90 -7.54
C ALA A 103 -10.33 -9.97 -8.64
N GLY A 104 -10.49 -11.24 -8.24
CA GLY A 104 -10.47 -12.39 -9.15
C GLY A 104 -9.07 -12.92 -9.50
N LYS A 105 -7.98 -12.22 -9.15
CA LYS A 105 -6.62 -12.70 -9.36
C LYS A 105 -6.39 -13.98 -8.55
N GLN A 106 -5.90 -15.03 -9.19
CA GLN A 106 -5.57 -16.29 -8.52
C GLN A 106 -4.17 -16.24 -7.91
N LEU A 107 -4.08 -16.56 -6.63
CA LEU A 107 -2.81 -16.67 -5.89
C LEU A 107 -2.53 -18.16 -5.66
N LYS A 108 -1.95 -18.81 -6.66
CA LYS A 108 -1.78 -20.29 -6.68
C LYS A 108 -0.69 -20.78 -5.74
N ASN A 109 0.25 -19.92 -5.41
CA ASN A 109 1.39 -20.24 -4.55
C ASN A 109 1.82 -19.01 -3.75
N THR A 110 2.77 -19.20 -2.84
CA THR A 110 3.27 -18.12 -1.98
C THR A 110 3.98 -17.01 -2.78
N TYR A 111 4.60 -17.33 -3.92
CA TYR A 111 5.24 -16.32 -4.76
C TYR A 111 4.21 -15.37 -5.39
N ASP A 112 3.09 -15.92 -5.91
CA ASP A 112 1.97 -15.10 -6.42
C ASP A 112 1.43 -14.17 -5.32
N ALA A 113 1.34 -14.68 -4.08
CA ALA A 113 0.89 -13.91 -2.93
C ALA A 113 1.90 -12.80 -2.53
N MET A 114 3.20 -13.10 -2.55
CA MET A 114 4.26 -12.11 -2.32
C MET A 114 4.21 -11.00 -3.35
N ASP A 115 4.16 -11.35 -4.64
CA ASP A 115 4.10 -10.37 -5.73
C ASP A 115 2.83 -9.51 -5.64
N PHE A 116 1.71 -10.13 -5.29
CA PHE A 116 0.43 -9.45 -5.09
C PHE A 116 0.49 -8.43 -3.94
N CYS A 117 0.95 -8.86 -2.77
CA CYS A 117 1.05 -8.00 -1.59
C CYS A 117 2.09 -6.90 -1.79
N SER A 118 3.25 -7.21 -2.41
CA SER A 118 4.27 -6.21 -2.71
C SER A 118 3.75 -5.10 -3.62
N ALA A 119 3.01 -5.44 -4.67
CA ALA A 119 2.43 -4.45 -5.58
C ALA A 119 1.47 -3.47 -4.88
N LEU A 120 0.88 -3.89 -3.75
CA LEU A 120 -0.08 -3.07 -3.01
C LEU A 120 0.59 -2.23 -1.91
N ILE A 121 1.52 -2.81 -1.13
CA ILE A 121 1.97 -2.19 0.12
C ILE A 121 3.49 -2.00 0.26
N ALA A 122 4.34 -2.46 -0.69
CA ALA A 122 5.80 -2.39 -0.55
C ALA A 122 6.34 -0.96 -0.38
N GLU A 123 5.66 0.00 -0.97
CA GLU A 123 6.11 1.39 -1.02
C GLU A 123 5.39 2.29 0.00
N GLU A 124 4.52 1.72 0.86
CA GLU A 124 3.88 2.49 1.93
C GLU A 124 4.95 2.98 2.93
N ARG A 125 4.88 4.27 3.30
CA ARG A 125 5.85 4.91 4.20
C ARG A 125 5.65 4.53 5.66
N GLU A 126 4.39 4.28 6.03
CA GLU A 126 4.01 3.78 7.35
C GLU A 126 3.84 2.27 7.29
N GLU A 127 3.96 1.62 8.42
CA GLU A 127 3.60 0.22 8.52
C GLU A 127 2.10 0.05 8.33
N VAL A 128 1.71 -0.75 7.33
CA VAL A 128 0.32 -1.07 7.04
C VAL A 128 0.12 -2.56 7.02
N CYS A 129 -1.02 -3.01 7.52
CA CYS A 129 -1.42 -4.40 7.46
C CYS A 129 -2.57 -4.58 6.48
N LEU A 130 -2.38 -5.47 5.51
CA LEU A 130 -3.33 -5.85 4.46
C LEU A 130 -3.90 -7.23 4.77
N ALA A 131 -5.23 -7.36 4.77
CA ALA A 131 -5.92 -8.64 4.77
C ALA A 131 -6.43 -8.95 3.36
N VAL A 132 -6.18 -10.16 2.86
CA VAL A 132 -6.58 -10.63 1.53
C VAL A 132 -7.44 -11.88 1.69
N CYS A 133 -8.71 -11.79 1.36
CA CYS A 133 -9.68 -12.87 1.41
C CYS A 133 -9.69 -13.68 0.12
N LEU A 134 -9.68 -14.99 0.25
CA LEU A 134 -9.63 -15.92 -0.88
C LEU A 134 -10.82 -16.87 -0.86
N ASN A 135 -11.30 -17.24 -2.05
CA ASN A 135 -12.26 -18.33 -2.22
C ASN A 135 -11.55 -19.70 -2.31
N ALA A 136 -12.34 -20.78 -2.44
CA ALA A 136 -11.82 -22.15 -2.54
C ALA A 136 -10.90 -22.42 -3.75
N LYS A 137 -10.88 -21.51 -4.75
CA LYS A 137 -9.97 -21.57 -5.90
C LYS A 137 -8.73 -20.70 -5.74
N SER A 138 -8.46 -20.22 -4.53
CA SER A 138 -7.39 -19.25 -4.22
C SER A 138 -7.48 -17.95 -5.05
N ALA A 139 -8.68 -17.56 -5.46
CA ALA A 139 -8.90 -16.27 -6.11
C ALA A 139 -9.25 -15.22 -5.06
N VAL A 140 -8.67 -14.03 -5.22
CA VAL A 140 -8.92 -12.86 -4.37
C VAL A 140 -10.38 -12.44 -4.51
N THR A 141 -11.12 -12.44 -3.41
CA THR A 141 -12.51 -11.97 -3.36
C THR A 141 -12.64 -10.59 -2.75
N TYR A 142 -11.75 -10.26 -1.81
CA TYR A 142 -11.73 -8.99 -1.10
C TYR A 142 -10.34 -8.70 -0.53
N SER A 143 -10.00 -7.43 -0.43
CA SER A 143 -8.79 -7.00 0.27
C SER A 143 -9.04 -5.67 0.98
N GLU A 144 -8.45 -5.49 2.16
CA GLU A 144 -8.61 -4.28 2.99
C GLU A 144 -7.34 -4.03 3.81
N ILE A 145 -6.96 -2.75 3.97
CA ILE A 145 -6.01 -2.35 5.00
C ILE A 145 -6.70 -2.44 6.36
N VAL A 146 -6.25 -3.32 7.22
CA VAL A 146 -6.82 -3.60 8.54
C VAL A 146 -6.09 -2.89 9.67
N GLY A 147 -5.01 -2.19 9.37
CA GLY A 147 -4.27 -1.39 10.33
C GLY A 147 -3.22 -0.52 9.66
N ARG A 148 -2.93 0.62 10.32
CA ARG A 148 -1.84 1.55 10.01
C ARG A 148 -1.24 2.00 11.34
N GLY A 149 0.06 2.13 11.43
CA GLY A 149 0.69 2.61 12.67
C GLY A 149 2.19 2.41 12.72
N ASN A 150 2.80 2.97 13.75
CA ASN A 150 4.21 2.87 14.04
C ASN A 150 4.51 1.61 14.87
N SER A 151 5.70 1.09 14.70
CA SER A 151 6.29 -0.18 15.13
C SER A 151 6.28 -0.54 16.64
N SER A 152 5.59 0.19 17.52
CA SER A 152 5.59 -0.10 18.96
C SER A 152 4.41 -0.94 19.45
N GLU A 153 3.35 -1.05 18.68
CA GLU A 153 2.19 -1.90 18.97
C GLU A 153 1.77 -2.64 17.71
N THR A 154 1.09 -3.77 17.85
CA THR A 154 0.58 -4.55 16.72
C THR A 154 -0.25 -3.64 15.80
N PRO A 155 0.14 -3.44 14.52
CA PRO A 155 -0.53 -2.48 13.64
C PRO A 155 -1.94 -2.91 13.23
N PHE A 156 -2.42 -4.08 13.69
CA PHE A 156 -3.69 -4.65 13.28
C PHE A 156 -4.41 -5.39 14.40
N SER A 157 -5.74 -5.38 14.35
CA SER A 157 -6.60 -6.12 15.27
C SER A 157 -6.90 -7.52 14.73
N LEU A 158 -6.50 -8.57 15.46
CA LEU A 158 -6.85 -9.96 15.15
C LEU A 158 -8.36 -10.14 15.00
N ARG A 159 -9.13 -9.49 15.87
CA ARG A 159 -10.60 -9.50 15.82
C ARG A 159 -11.11 -8.96 14.48
N ARG A 160 -10.59 -7.82 14.01
CA ARG A 160 -11.00 -7.21 12.74
C ARG A 160 -10.75 -8.13 11.55
N ILE A 161 -9.61 -8.84 11.54
CA ILE A 161 -9.28 -9.79 10.48
C ILE A 161 -10.30 -10.94 10.44
N VAL A 162 -10.63 -11.52 11.60
CA VAL A 162 -11.62 -12.60 11.69
C VAL A 162 -13.01 -12.11 11.26
N GLU A 163 -13.43 -10.91 11.69
CA GLU A 163 -14.69 -10.29 11.27
C GLU A 163 -14.79 -10.15 9.75
N ILE A 164 -13.73 -9.65 9.10
CA ILE A 164 -13.67 -9.52 7.63
C ILE A 164 -13.74 -10.89 6.97
N ALA A 165 -12.95 -11.84 7.41
CA ALA A 165 -12.89 -13.18 6.84
C ALA A 165 -14.26 -13.87 6.87
N LEU A 166 -14.99 -13.74 7.98
CA LEU A 166 -16.36 -14.25 8.13
C LEU A 166 -17.37 -13.49 7.27
N ALA A 167 -17.32 -12.15 7.28
CA ALA A 167 -18.23 -11.30 6.49
C ALA A 167 -18.10 -11.57 4.99
N GLN A 168 -16.87 -11.82 4.51
CA GLN A 168 -16.58 -12.14 3.12
C GLN A 168 -16.78 -13.63 2.78
N LYS A 169 -17.17 -14.46 3.76
CA LYS A 169 -17.32 -15.92 3.58
C LYS A 169 -16.07 -16.55 2.96
N SER A 170 -14.92 -16.14 3.43
CA SER A 170 -13.62 -16.56 2.90
C SER A 170 -13.34 -18.03 3.19
N ASN A 171 -12.77 -18.75 2.24
CA ASN A 171 -12.23 -20.09 2.48
C ASN A 171 -10.82 -20.01 3.07
N ALA A 172 -10.07 -18.99 2.66
CA ALA A 172 -8.73 -18.75 3.18
C ALA A 172 -8.43 -17.25 3.24
N ILE A 173 -7.39 -16.90 4.00
CA ILE A 173 -6.90 -15.54 4.13
C ILE A 173 -5.36 -15.49 4.04
N ILE A 174 -4.87 -14.41 3.45
CA ILE A 174 -3.46 -14.02 3.50
C ILE A 174 -3.41 -12.69 4.25
N ILE A 175 -2.45 -12.57 5.17
CA ILE A 175 -2.11 -11.32 5.82
C ILE A 175 -0.77 -10.86 5.29
N ALA A 176 -0.63 -9.55 5.07
CA ALA A 176 0.65 -8.96 4.73
C ALA A 176 0.84 -7.64 5.46
N HIS A 177 2.06 -7.33 5.88
CA HIS A 177 2.43 -6.01 6.33
C HIS A 177 3.79 -5.61 5.74
N ASN A 178 4.00 -4.32 5.58
CA ASN A 178 5.28 -3.82 5.12
C ASN A 178 6.17 -3.42 6.28
N HIS A 179 7.48 -3.57 6.11
CA HIS A 179 8.49 -2.99 6.97
C HIS A 179 9.18 -1.82 6.25
N PRO A 180 8.84 -0.56 6.56
CA PRO A 180 9.48 0.61 5.96
C PRO A 180 11.00 0.69 6.23
N SER A 181 11.47 -0.01 7.28
CA SER A 181 12.90 -0.14 7.61
C SER A 181 13.71 -0.89 6.55
N GLY A 182 13.05 -1.68 5.68
CA GLY A 182 13.71 -2.50 4.66
C GLY A 182 14.18 -3.87 5.14
N ASP A 183 14.06 -4.21 6.43
CA ASP A 183 14.39 -5.53 6.97
C ASP A 183 13.17 -6.46 6.91
N PRO A 184 13.18 -7.53 6.08
CA PRO A 184 12.05 -8.46 5.96
C PRO A 184 11.95 -9.44 7.13
N LYS A 185 12.85 -9.37 8.10
CA LYS A 185 12.88 -10.30 9.24
C LYS A 185 11.65 -10.10 10.14
N PRO A 186 10.89 -11.19 10.45
CA PRO A 186 9.76 -11.10 11.36
C PRO A 186 10.21 -10.77 12.78
N SER A 187 9.47 -9.90 13.45
CA SER A 187 9.60 -9.69 14.88
C SER A 187 9.03 -10.88 15.66
N VAL A 188 9.36 -10.96 16.94
CA VAL A 188 8.75 -11.96 17.85
C VAL A 188 7.24 -11.80 17.91
N LEU A 189 6.77 -10.56 17.88
CA LEU A 189 5.34 -10.23 17.91
C LEU A 189 4.63 -10.66 16.62
N ASP A 190 5.26 -10.52 15.46
CA ASP A 190 4.70 -10.99 14.19
C ASP A 190 4.49 -12.51 14.20
N ILE A 191 5.46 -13.25 14.71
CA ILE A 191 5.38 -14.71 14.83
C ILE A 191 4.26 -15.10 15.80
N GLU A 192 4.17 -14.45 16.97
CA GLU A 192 3.14 -14.72 17.96
C GLU A 192 1.74 -14.39 17.44
N ASN A 193 1.56 -13.24 16.82
CA ASN A 193 0.29 -12.84 16.24
C ASN A 193 -0.13 -13.74 15.07
N THR A 194 0.82 -14.16 14.24
CA THR A 194 0.57 -15.15 13.19
C THR A 194 0.02 -16.45 13.77
N ARG A 195 0.67 -16.96 14.83
CA ARG A 195 0.21 -18.19 15.49
C ARG A 195 -1.18 -18.04 16.10
N ARG A 196 -1.43 -16.94 16.82
CA ARG A 196 -2.74 -16.67 17.44
C ARG A 196 -3.84 -16.52 16.39
N LEU A 197 -3.58 -15.76 15.34
CA LEU A 197 -4.55 -15.54 14.26
C LEU A 197 -4.87 -16.85 13.53
N ARG A 198 -3.85 -17.68 13.27
CA ARG A 198 -4.05 -19.00 12.62
C ARG A 198 -4.96 -19.90 13.45
N LEU A 199 -4.78 -19.94 14.77
CA LEU A 199 -5.65 -20.71 15.66
C LEU A 199 -7.10 -20.19 15.61
N LEU A 200 -7.30 -18.86 15.71
CA LEU A 200 -8.64 -18.25 15.67
C LEU A 200 -9.36 -18.50 14.34
N LEU A 201 -8.66 -18.43 13.23
CA LEU A 201 -9.23 -18.68 11.89
C LEU A 201 -9.58 -20.15 11.70
N ASN A 202 -8.73 -21.08 12.18
CA ASN A 202 -9.01 -22.52 12.11
C ASN A 202 -10.25 -22.90 12.90
N GLU A 203 -10.49 -22.30 14.08
CA GLU A 203 -11.69 -22.54 14.89
C GLU A 203 -12.99 -22.18 14.16
N VAL A 204 -12.92 -21.25 13.21
CA VAL A 204 -14.07 -20.82 12.37
C VAL A 204 -14.02 -21.42 10.96
N GLY A 205 -13.15 -22.40 10.70
CA GLY A 205 -13.07 -23.14 9.43
C GLY A 205 -12.44 -22.34 8.29
N ILE A 206 -11.62 -21.32 8.59
CA ILE A 206 -10.93 -20.49 7.58
C ILE A 206 -9.42 -20.81 7.63
N ASP A 207 -8.80 -21.13 6.49
CA ASP A 207 -7.37 -21.39 6.42
C ASP A 207 -6.56 -20.07 6.37
N MET A 208 -5.51 -19.97 7.16
CA MET A 208 -4.53 -18.91 7.02
C MET A 208 -3.39 -19.42 6.12
N GLN A 209 -3.45 -19.08 4.83
CA GLN A 209 -2.47 -19.56 3.86
C GLN A 209 -1.07 -19.01 4.11
N GLU A 210 -0.96 -17.70 4.42
CA GLU A 210 0.33 -17.07 4.63
C GLU A 210 0.23 -15.78 5.45
N HIS A 211 1.34 -15.41 6.09
CA HIS A 211 1.61 -14.08 6.58
C HIS A 211 2.91 -13.58 5.95
N ILE A 212 2.82 -12.51 5.18
CA ILE A 212 3.90 -11.99 4.34
C ILE A 212 4.39 -10.66 4.89
N ILE A 213 5.68 -10.56 5.16
CA ILE A 213 6.36 -9.28 5.39
C ILE A 213 6.89 -8.79 4.06
N VAL A 214 6.59 -7.53 3.74
CA VAL A 214 6.94 -6.90 2.48
C VAL A 214 7.91 -5.74 2.73
N CYS A 215 9.02 -5.73 2.00
CA CYS A 215 9.95 -4.62 1.93
C CYS A 215 10.18 -4.20 0.47
N SER A 216 10.83 -3.07 0.25
CA SER A 216 11.17 -2.59 -1.10
C SER A 216 12.02 -3.58 -1.89
N SER A 217 12.91 -4.33 -1.22
CA SER A 217 13.88 -5.24 -1.86
C SER A 217 13.64 -6.72 -1.60
N ALA A 218 12.74 -7.08 -0.68
CA ALA A 218 12.53 -8.47 -0.28
C ALA A 218 11.16 -8.71 0.34
N CYS A 219 10.73 -9.98 0.34
CA CYS A 219 9.56 -10.46 1.08
C CYS A 219 9.95 -11.65 1.95
N TYR A 220 9.24 -11.82 3.07
CA TYR A 220 9.36 -12.98 3.95
C TYR A 220 7.99 -13.61 4.21
N ALA A 221 7.89 -14.92 4.05
CA ALA A 221 6.69 -15.71 4.33
C ALA A 221 6.83 -16.38 5.70
N ILE A 222 6.08 -15.94 6.69
CA ILE A 222 6.23 -16.39 8.10
C ILE A 222 5.77 -17.84 8.27
N VAL A 223 4.62 -18.22 7.66
CA VAL A 223 4.06 -19.58 7.85
C VAL A 223 4.96 -20.63 7.23
N ARG A 224 5.56 -20.35 6.08
CA ARG A 224 6.45 -21.28 5.37
C ARG A 224 7.92 -21.12 5.70
N GLY A 225 8.32 -20.02 6.32
CA GLY A 225 9.68 -19.80 6.83
C GLY A 225 10.73 -19.56 5.74
N TYR A 226 10.42 -18.82 4.66
CA TYR A 226 11.40 -18.46 3.64
C TYR A 226 11.27 -17.01 3.15
N SER A 227 12.36 -16.48 2.61
CA SER A 227 12.44 -15.14 2.03
C SER A 227 12.72 -15.18 0.52
N ARG A 228 12.32 -14.12 -0.18
CA ARG A 228 12.61 -13.87 -1.60
C ARG A 228 13.03 -12.42 -1.80
N SER A 229 14.09 -12.19 -2.61
CA SER A 229 14.45 -10.87 -3.10
C SER A 229 13.48 -10.42 -4.19
N THR A 230 13.10 -9.13 -4.20
CA THR A 230 12.20 -8.53 -5.20
C THR A 230 12.92 -8.10 -6.49
N GLU A 231 14.25 -8.22 -6.58
CA GLU A 231 15.04 -7.81 -7.75
C GLU A 231 14.70 -8.57 -9.05
N HIS A 232 13.82 -9.58 -8.98
CA HIS A 232 13.42 -10.42 -10.13
C HIS A 232 11.97 -10.21 -10.60
N CYS A 233 11.31 -9.15 -10.23
CA CYS A 233 9.90 -8.88 -10.61
C CYS A 233 9.78 -8.11 -11.93
N GLY A 234 10.45 -8.55 -13.01
CA GLY A 234 10.43 -7.81 -14.28
C GLY A 234 10.70 -8.59 -15.56
N SER A 235 10.85 -9.93 -15.54
CA SER A 235 11.03 -10.70 -16.77
C SER A 235 10.32 -12.05 -16.73
N THR A 236 9.29 -12.18 -17.57
CA THR A 236 8.73 -13.46 -17.98
C THR A 236 9.77 -14.23 -18.80
N SER A 237 10.51 -15.12 -18.18
CA SER A 237 11.13 -16.27 -18.85
C SER A 237 11.47 -17.34 -17.82
N ASP A 238 10.85 -18.53 -18.00
CA ASP A 238 11.21 -19.77 -17.34
C ASP A 238 12.72 -20.01 -17.43
N THR A 239 13.42 -19.90 -16.38
CA THR A 239 14.64 -20.60 -15.97
C THR A 239 15.34 -19.79 -14.85
N ALA A 240 14.85 -19.82 -13.64
CA ALA A 240 15.59 -19.33 -12.49
C ALA A 240 15.90 -20.51 -11.56
N GLN A 241 17.13 -20.96 -11.64
CA GLN A 241 17.73 -21.92 -10.73
C GLN A 241 17.68 -21.42 -9.29
N LYS A 242 17.28 -22.34 -8.41
CA LYS A 242 17.31 -22.24 -6.97
C LYS A 242 18.67 -21.79 -6.45
N THR A 243 18.71 -20.58 -5.87
CA THR A 243 19.66 -20.27 -4.80
C THR A 243 18.85 -20.00 -3.54
N CYS A 244 18.40 -21.09 -2.94
CA CYS A 244 17.78 -21.09 -1.63
C CYS A 244 18.92 -21.23 -0.62
N THR A 245 19.27 -20.18 0.08
CA THR A 245 20.04 -20.30 1.31
C THR A 245 19.08 -20.68 2.41
N GLU A 246 18.94 -21.99 2.62
CA GLU A 246 18.35 -22.56 3.82
C GLU A 246 19.19 -22.16 5.03
N LYS A 247 18.68 -21.23 5.84
CA LYS A 247 19.17 -21.03 7.20
C LYS A 247 17.98 -20.98 8.15
N GLU A 248 17.98 -22.00 9.01
CA GLU A 248 17.21 -22.18 10.23
C GLU A 248 15.68 -22.18 10.15
N HIS A 249 15.17 -23.39 10.10
CA HIS A 249 13.76 -23.74 10.24
C HIS A 249 13.25 -23.46 11.65
N VAL A 250 12.44 -22.43 11.81
CA VAL A 250 11.43 -22.40 12.87
C VAL A 250 10.16 -23.01 12.30
N ARG A 251 10.08 -24.35 12.31
CA ARG A 251 8.82 -25.06 12.02
C ARG A 251 7.85 -24.80 13.16
N ILE A 252 6.78 -24.06 12.86
CA ILE A 252 5.62 -23.97 13.75
C ILE A 252 4.85 -25.28 13.62
N THR A 253 5.30 -26.31 14.30
CA THR A 253 4.54 -27.57 14.43
C THR A 253 3.46 -27.36 15.48
N VAL A 254 2.22 -27.37 15.06
CA VAL A 254 1.08 -27.57 15.98
C VAL A 254 1.04 -29.05 16.30
N SER A 255 1.57 -29.45 17.46
CA SER A 255 1.35 -30.79 17.98
C SER A 255 -0.11 -30.92 18.40
N ASN A 256 -0.90 -31.66 17.62
CA ASN A 256 -2.16 -32.23 18.09
C ASN A 256 -1.85 -33.24 19.17
N SER A 257 -1.90 -32.85 20.42
CA SER A 257 -2.04 -33.79 21.54
C SER A 257 -3.55 -33.91 21.81
N GLY A 258 -4.17 -34.87 21.11
CA GLY A 258 -5.47 -35.40 21.49
C GLY A 258 -5.28 -36.40 22.62
N ALA A 259 -6.00 -36.21 23.69
CA ALA A 259 -6.56 -37.27 24.55
C ALA A 259 -7.76 -36.66 25.25
#